data_0221e1d092596d14c0bf73aa8e2655f4
#
_entry.id   0221e1d092596d14c0bf73aa8e2655f4
#
_cell.length_a   1.000
_cell.length_b   1.000
_cell.length_c   1.000
_cell.angle_alpha   90.00
_cell.angle_beta   90.00
_cell.angle_gamma   90.00
#
_symmetry.space_group_name_H-M   'P 1'
#
loop_
_entity.id
_entity.type
_entity.pdbx_description
1 polymer ?
#
loop_
_entity_poly.entity_id
_entity_poly.type
_entity_poly.pdbx_seq_one_letter_code
_entity_poly.pdbx_strand_id
1 'polypeptide(L)'
;AISIDRFCQGGDLSERPPPHVNLASQKMGIHEWSYDNDISLASRRVVPLQEPEVALRNVKVEVELGFDRALAYAETQRCLNCDVQTVFATSLCIECDACADICPTDCITFTQNGPEEDLRRRLNAPALNREQALLVSGDLKTGRVMVKDEDVCLHCGLCAERCPTGAWDMQ
;
A
#
# COMPACT_ATOMS: atom_id res chain seq x y z
N ALA A 1 -13.63 -1.20 -8.36
CA ALA A 1 -13.97 -0.83 -9.75
C ALA A 1 -14.89 -1.86 -10.40
N ILE A 2 -14.50 -3.15 -10.52
CA ILE A 2 -15.30 -4.20 -11.19
C ILE A 2 -16.70 -4.35 -10.58
N SER A 3 -16.81 -4.37 -9.25
CA SER A 3 -18.12 -4.51 -8.57
C SER A 3 -19.04 -3.29 -8.79
N ILE A 4 -18.47 -2.10 -8.86
CA ILE A 4 -19.21 -0.87 -9.16
C ILE A 4 -19.70 -0.87 -10.61
N ASP A 5 -18.84 -1.26 -11.55
CA ASP A 5 -19.19 -1.38 -12.96
C ASP A 5 -20.33 -2.38 -13.17
N ARG A 6 -20.22 -3.57 -12.57
CA ARG A 6 -21.29 -4.59 -12.61
C ARG A 6 -22.59 -4.10 -11.99
N PHE A 7 -22.51 -3.38 -10.86
CA PHE A 7 -23.70 -2.79 -10.26
C PHE A 7 -24.38 -1.81 -11.22
N CYS A 8 -23.62 -0.93 -11.86
CA CYS A 8 -24.13 0.04 -12.83
C CYS A 8 -24.73 -0.62 -14.07
N GLN A 9 -24.21 -1.79 -14.46
CA GLN A 9 -24.71 -2.56 -15.60
C GLN A 9 -25.79 -3.56 -15.25
N GLY A 10 -26.19 -3.66 -13.98
CA GLY A 10 -27.20 -4.62 -13.50
C GLY A 10 -26.72 -6.09 -13.52
N GLY A 11 -25.40 -6.30 -13.52
CA GLY A 11 -24.79 -7.63 -13.51
C GLY A 11 -24.72 -8.27 -12.13
N ASP A 12 -24.36 -9.56 -12.08
CA ASP A 12 -24.16 -10.29 -10.83
C ASP A 12 -22.92 -9.80 -10.08
N LEU A 13 -23.11 -9.25 -8.88
CA LEU A 13 -22.04 -8.74 -8.04
C LEU A 13 -21.18 -9.85 -7.41
N SER A 14 -21.69 -11.07 -7.35
CA SER A 14 -20.99 -12.23 -6.79
C SER A 14 -20.02 -12.86 -7.78
N GLU A 15 -20.23 -12.66 -9.06
CA GLU A 15 -19.35 -13.15 -10.10
C GLU A 15 -17.96 -12.56 -9.96
N ARG A 16 -16.93 -13.37 -9.96
CA ARG A 16 -15.53 -12.96 -9.94
C ARG A 16 -14.90 -13.21 -11.29
N PRO A 17 -13.96 -12.34 -11.73
CA PRO A 17 -13.15 -12.68 -12.88
C PRO A 17 -12.44 -14.01 -12.62
N PRO A 18 -12.17 -14.81 -13.65
CA PRO A 18 -11.37 -16.02 -13.52
C PRO A 18 -10.06 -15.72 -12.80
N PRO A 19 -9.56 -16.63 -11.94
CA PRO A 19 -8.19 -16.51 -11.43
C PRO A 19 -7.24 -16.35 -12.63
N HIS A 20 -6.23 -15.50 -12.48
CA HIS A 20 -5.27 -15.12 -13.52
C HIS A 20 -5.81 -14.19 -14.64
N VAL A 21 -6.78 -13.34 -14.32
CA VAL A 21 -7.09 -12.21 -15.21
C VAL A 21 -5.92 -11.23 -15.20
N ASN A 22 -5.16 -11.24 -16.29
CA ASN A 22 -4.16 -10.21 -16.52
C ASN A 22 -4.85 -8.89 -16.85
N LEU A 23 -4.73 -7.90 -15.98
CA LEU A 23 -5.12 -6.54 -16.29
C LEU A 23 -4.04 -5.94 -17.20
N ALA A 24 -4.20 -6.12 -18.50
CA ALA A 24 -3.32 -5.48 -19.47
C ALA A 24 -3.74 -4.02 -19.63
N SER A 25 -2.89 -3.09 -19.23
CA SER A 25 -2.99 -1.71 -19.70
C SER A 25 -2.31 -1.63 -21.06
N GLN A 26 -3.02 -1.15 -22.07
CA GLN A 26 -2.45 -0.97 -23.42
C GLN A 26 -1.25 -0.02 -23.45
N LYS A 27 -1.04 0.75 -22.39
CA LYS A 27 0.03 1.75 -22.28
C LYS A 27 1.22 1.29 -21.42
N MET A 28 1.08 0.25 -20.61
CA MET A 28 1.99 0.01 -19.50
C MET A 28 2.46 -1.43 -19.33
N GLY A 29 2.16 -2.32 -20.27
CA GLY A 29 2.55 -3.71 -20.19
C GLY A 29 1.58 -4.57 -19.36
N ILE A 30 1.96 -5.81 -19.12
CA ILE A 30 1.16 -6.80 -18.40
C ILE A 30 1.68 -6.84 -16.97
N HIS A 31 0.82 -6.52 -15.99
CA HIS A 31 1.06 -6.80 -14.60
C HIS A 31 0.29 -8.04 -14.19
N GLU A 32 1.01 -9.08 -13.79
CA GLU A 32 0.42 -10.26 -13.18
C GLU A 32 0.19 -9.96 -11.70
N TRP A 33 -1.05 -9.75 -11.33
CA TRP A 33 -1.47 -9.66 -9.94
C TRP A 33 -2.03 -11.02 -9.53
N SER A 34 -1.32 -11.72 -8.67
CA SER A 34 -1.86 -12.92 -8.04
C SER A 34 -2.43 -12.53 -6.68
N TYR A 35 -3.74 -12.60 -6.56
CA TYR A 35 -4.45 -12.50 -5.28
C TYR A 35 -4.81 -13.90 -4.77
N ASP A 36 -3.88 -14.83 -4.85
CA ASP A 36 -4.06 -16.24 -4.43
C ASP A 36 -4.07 -16.39 -2.90
N ASN A 37 -4.52 -15.37 -2.18
CA ASN A 37 -4.64 -15.42 -0.74
C ASN A 37 -5.97 -16.08 -0.36
N ASP A 38 -5.87 -17.16 0.38
CA ASP A 38 -7.01 -17.74 1.09
C ASP A 38 -7.46 -16.76 2.19
N ILE A 39 -8.37 -15.86 1.83
CA ILE A 39 -8.91 -14.86 2.76
C ILE A 39 -10.13 -15.46 3.45
N SER A 40 -10.13 -15.49 4.77
CA SER A 40 -11.31 -15.88 5.54
C SER A 40 -12.45 -14.88 5.37
N LEU A 41 -13.60 -15.35 4.90
CA LEU A 41 -14.83 -14.56 4.81
C LEU A 41 -15.62 -14.50 6.12
N ALA A 42 -15.06 -15.00 7.23
CA ALA A 42 -15.69 -14.95 8.54
C ALA A 42 -15.97 -13.50 8.96
N SER A 43 -17.02 -13.30 9.74
CA SER A 43 -17.31 -11.99 10.34
C SER A 43 -16.18 -11.54 11.24
N ARG A 44 -16.00 -10.20 11.33
CA ARG A 44 -15.03 -9.58 12.24
C ARG A 44 -15.20 -10.12 13.66
N ARG A 45 -14.11 -10.48 14.31
CA ARG A 45 -14.12 -10.90 15.71
C ARG A 45 -14.38 -9.69 16.61
N VAL A 46 -15.20 -9.91 17.62
CA VAL A 46 -15.48 -8.89 18.64
C VAL A 46 -14.43 -9.06 19.75
N VAL A 47 -13.85 -7.94 20.17
CA VAL A 47 -12.89 -7.92 21.28
C VAL A 47 -13.61 -8.38 22.56
N PRO A 48 -13.08 -9.37 23.30
CA PRO A 48 -13.65 -9.76 24.57
C PRO A 48 -13.66 -8.60 25.56
N LEU A 49 -14.79 -8.43 26.23
CA LEU A 49 -14.96 -7.39 27.24
C LEU A 49 -14.90 -7.99 28.64
N GLN A 50 -14.40 -7.21 29.58
CA GLN A 50 -14.48 -7.53 31.00
C GLN A 50 -15.93 -7.52 31.46
N GLU A 51 -16.27 -8.41 32.40
CA GLU A 51 -17.59 -8.44 33.02
C GLU A 51 -17.93 -7.07 33.63
N PRO A 52 -19.15 -6.53 33.38
CA PRO A 52 -19.52 -5.18 33.83
C PRO A 52 -19.33 -4.96 35.34
N GLU A 53 -19.63 -5.99 36.15
CA GLU A 53 -19.47 -5.92 37.61
C GLU A 53 -18.02 -5.74 38.04
N VAL A 54 -17.06 -6.25 37.25
CA VAL A 54 -15.63 -6.08 37.50
C VAL A 54 -15.14 -4.76 36.96
N ALA A 55 -15.56 -4.41 35.74
CA ALA A 55 -15.19 -3.16 35.06
C ALA A 55 -15.62 -1.91 35.87
N LEU A 56 -16.79 -1.95 36.49
CA LEU A 56 -17.33 -0.82 37.26
C LEU A 56 -16.71 -0.62 38.63
N ARG A 57 -15.87 -1.57 39.12
CA ARG A 57 -15.25 -1.47 40.44
C ARG A 57 -14.14 -0.42 40.51
N ASN A 58 -13.44 -0.21 39.43
CA ASN A 58 -12.27 0.67 39.44
C ASN A 58 -11.98 1.18 38.00
N VAL A 59 -11.75 2.48 37.87
CA VAL A 59 -11.40 3.13 36.59
C VAL A 59 -10.08 2.63 35.97
N LYS A 60 -9.27 1.89 36.71
CA LYS A 60 -8.02 1.28 36.23
C LYS A 60 -8.18 -0.12 35.68
N VAL A 61 -9.38 -0.70 35.77
CA VAL A 61 -9.64 -2.04 35.23
C VAL A 61 -9.71 -1.94 33.71
N GLU A 62 -8.97 -2.79 33.04
CA GLU A 62 -9.01 -2.91 31.59
C GLU A 62 -10.37 -3.48 31.18
N VAL A 63 -11.10 -2.75 30.33
CA VAL A 63 -12.45 -3.11 29.88
C VAL A 63 -12.40 -3.95 28.62
N GLU A 64 -11.56 -3.61 27.66
CA GLU A 64 -11.31 -4.40 26.47
C GLU A 64 -10.10 -5.31 26.72
N LEU A 65 -10.33 -6.63 26.77
CA LEU A 65 -9.31 -7.60 27.17
C LEU A 65 -8.35 -7.98 26.04
N GLY A 66 -8.57 -7.44 24.82
CA GLY A 66 -7.81 -7.83 23.67
C GLY A 66 -8.16 -9.23 23.16
N PHE A 67 -7.46 -9.68 22.14
CA PHE A 67 -7.61 -11.03 21.59
C PHE A 67 -6.63 -11.99 22.25
N ASP A 68 -7.11 -13.18 22.58
CA ASP A 68 -6.21 -14.30 22.83
C ASP A 68 -5.52 -14.74 21.52
N ARG A 69 -4.54 -15.64 21.62
CA ARG A 69 -3.77 -16.10 20.47
C ARG A 69 -4.63 -16.72 19.36
N ALA A 70 -5.67 -17.46 19.73
CA ALA A 70 -6.53 -18.14 18.76
C ALA A 70 -7.44 -17.15 18.04
N LEU A 71 -8.03 -16.19 18.75
CA LEU A 71 -8.85 -15.13 18.18
C LEU A 71 -8.01 -14.18 17.31
N ALA A 72 -6.81 -13.81 17.78
CA ALA A 72 -5.88 -13.00 17.01
C ALA A 72 -5.50 -13.69 15.70
N TYR A 73 -5.12 -14.97 15.75
CA TYR A 73 -4.81 -15.74 14.54
C TYR A 73 -6.00 -15.82 13.58
N ALA A 74 -7.21 -16.08 14.11
CA ALA A 74 -8.42 -16.12 13.27
C ALA A 74 -8.73 -14.77 12.62
N GLU A 75 -8.43 -13.65 13.27
CA GLU A 75 -8.61 -12.31 12.70
C GLU A 75 -7.54 -12.00 11.64
N THR A 76 -6.30 -12.45 11.81
CA THR A 76 -5.25 -12.27 10.79
C THR A 76 -5.56 -13.02 9.48
N GLN A 77 -6.33 -14.11 9.51
CA GLN A 77 -6.76 -14.83 8.31
C GLN A 77 -7.75 -14.02 7.43
N ARG A 78 -8.22 -12.87 7.92
CA ARG A 78 -9.06 -11.92 7.17
C ARG A 78 -8.24 -10.84 6.49
N CYS A 79 -6.93 -10.89 6.60
CA CYS A 79 -6.00 -9.91 6.04
C CYS A 79 -6.08 -9.91 4.51
N LEU A 80 -6.20 -8.71 3.93
CA LEU A 80 -6.22 -8.49 2.49
C LEU A 80 -4.83 -8.26 1.89
N ASN A 81 -3.77 -8.45 2.71
CA ASN A 81 -2.37 -8.16 2.33
C ASN A 81 -2.18 -6.75 1.74
N CYS A 82 -2.78 -5.76 2.38
CA CYS A 82 -2.65 -4.36 1.96
C CYS A 82 -1.29 -3.74 2.33
N ASP A 83 -0.39 -4.53 2.90
CA ASP A 83 0.97 -4.18 3.31
C ASP A 83 2.01 -4.37 2.20
N VAL A 84 1.58 -4.84 1.03
CA VAL A 84 2.46 -4.96 -0.14
C VAL A 84 3.01 -3.58 -0.51
N GLN A 85 4.33 -3.46 -0.49
CA GLN A 85 5.02 -2.21 -0.75
C GLN A 85 5.46 -2.10 -2.21
N THR A 86 5.62 -0.88 -2.69
CA THR A 86 6.24 -0.63 -3.98
C THR A 86 7.75 -0.56 -3.83
N VAL A 87 8.46 -1.40 -4.56
CA VAL A 87 9.92 -1.48 -4.58
C VAL A 87 10.47 -0.87 -5.86
N PHE A 88 11.56 -0.10 -5.75
CA PHE A 88 12.15 0.60 -6.87
C PHE A 88 13.51 0.02 -7.28
N ALA A 89 13.61 -0.40 -8.53
CA ALA A 89 14.85 -0.89 -9.15
C ALA A 89 15.54 0.22 -9.95
N THR A 90 16.55 0.85 -9.38
CA THR A 90 17.30 1.98 -9.98
C THR A 90 17.79 1.66 -11.40
N SER A 91 18.29 0.43 -11.62
CA SER A 91 18.87 0.01 -12.91
C SER A 91 17.88 -0.03 -14.07
N LEU A 92 16.58 -0.18 -13.79
CA LEU A 92 15.53 -0.24 -14.80
C LEU A 92 14.91 1.14 -15.08
N CYS A 93 15.21 2.14 -14.26
CA CYS A 93 14.63 3.47 -14.41
C CYS A 93 15.17 4.20 -15.64
N ILE A 94 14.28 4.74 -16.45
CA ILE A 94 14.60 5.60 -17.61
C ILE A 94 14.33 7.08 -17.35
N GLU A 95 14.03 7.45 -16.12
CA GLU A 95 13.81 8.83 -15.66
C GLU A 95 12.72 9.59 -16.44
N CYS A 96 11.63 8.89 -16.76
CA CYS A 96 10.48 9.48 -17.46
C CYS A 96 9.51 10.23 -16.55
N ASP A 97 9.73 10.21 -15.24
CA ASP A 97 8.96 10.87 -14.16
C ASP A 97 7.46 10.47 -14.10
N ALA A 98 7.01 9.54 -14.96
CA ALA A 98 5.60 9.15 -15.06
C ALA A 98 5.01 8.56 -13.75
N CYS A 99 5.86 7.98 -12.89
CA CYS A 99 5.45 7.49 -11.57
C CYS A 99 5.20 8.63 -10.57
N ALA A 100 5.93 9.75 -10.69
CA ALA A 100 5.66 10.95 -9.89
C ALA A 100 4.35 11.61 -10.36
N ASP A 101 4.16 11.75 -11.67
CA ASP A 101 2.96 12.38 -12.26
C ASP A 101 1.66 11.64 -11.91
N ILE A 102 1.71 10.31 -11.77
CA ILE A 102 0.51 9.49 -11.46
C ILE A 102 0.25 9.37 -9.96
N CYS A 103 1.21 9.72 -9.12
CA CYS A 103 1.09 9.52 -7.68
C CYS A 103 -0.01 10.43 -7.08
N PRO A 104 -1.08 9.88 -6.50
CA PRO A 104 -2.19 10.68 -6.00
C PRO A 104 -1.84 11.50 -4.75
N THR A 105 -0.73 11.17 -4.10
CA THR A 105 -0.26 11.83 -2.87
C THR A 105 1.05 12.56 -3.05
N ASP A 106 1.58 12.62 -4.27
CA ASP A 106 2.87 13.24 -4.59
C ASP A 106 4.06 12.73 -3.73
N CYS A 107 3.98 11.48 -3.27
CA CYS A 107 5.00 10.91 -2.39
C CYS A 107 6.32 10.55 -3.08
N ILE A 108 6.38 10.63 -4.41
CA ILE A 108 7.56 10.32 -5.22
C ILE A 108 8.14 11.61 -5.78
N THR A 109 9.44 11.81 -5.58
CA THR A 109 10.17 12.99 -6.05
C THR A 109 11.48 12.56 -6.72
N PHE A 110 11.81 13.13 -7.89
CA PHE A 110 13.11 12.99 -8.51
C PHE A 110 13.92 14.27 -8.33
N THR A 111 15.07 14.19 -7.68
CA THR A 111 15.87 15.36 -7.34
C THR A 111 17.37 15.05 -7.33
N GLN A 112 18.19 16.08 -7.16
CA GLN A 112 19.62 15.93 -6.89
C GLN A 112 19.86 15.21 -5.56
N ASN A 113 20.83 14.31 -5.51
CA ASN A 113 21.23 13.66 -4.27
C ASN A 113 21.75 14.68 -3.24
N GLY A 114 21.65 14.36 -1.96
CA GLY A 114 22.08 15.23 -0.88
C GLY A 114 21.72 14.70 0.51
N PRO A 115 22.07 15.45 1.55
CA PRO A 115 21.64 15.14 2.91
C PRO A 115 20.11 15.05 3.01
N GLU A 116 19.61 14.18 3.88
CA GLU A 116 18.16 13.95 4.03
C GLU A 116 17.37 15.24 4.27
N GLU A 117 17.91 16.18 5.05
CA GLU A 117 17.25 17.46 5.28
C GLU A 117 17.05 18.28 4.01
N ASP A 118 17.99 18.22 3.07
CA ASP A 118 17.85 18.89 1.79
C ASP A 118 16.86 18.15 0.87
N LEU A 119 16.85 16.83 0.91
CA LEU A 119 15.87 16.02 0.19
C LEU A 119 14.46 16.31 0.68
N ARG A 120 14.25 16.40 1.99
CA ARG A 120 12.94 16.75 2.59
C ARG A 120 12.41 18.11 2.15
N ARG A 121 13.27 19.09 1.90
CA ARG A 121 12.86 20.42 1.40
C ARG A 121 12.44 20.40 -0.07
N ARG A 122 12.83 19.37 -0.81
CA ARG A 122 12.58 19.24 -2.26
C ARG A 122 11.46 18.29 -2.59
N LEU A 123 10.84 17.64 -1.58
CA LEU A 123 9.73 16.72 -1.79
C LEU A 123 8.54 17.45 -2.42
N ASN A 124 7.86 16.77 -3.34
CA ASN A 124 6.62 17.27 -3.95
C ASN A 124 5.51 17.44 -2.89
N ALA A 125 5.40 16.49 -1.96
CA ALA A 125 4.56 16.60 -0.78
C ALA A 125 5.42 16.75 0.48
N PRO A 126 5.10 17.66 1.42
CA PRO A 126 5.87 17.84 2.64
C PRO A 126 5.86 16.58 3.51
N ALA A 127 7.04 16.11 3.93
CA ALA A 127 7.17 15.04 4.91
C ALA A 127 6.77 15.54 6.30
N LEU A 128 5.69 15.00 6.84
CA LEU A 128 5.16 15.35 8.16
C LEU A 128 5.85 14.59 9.29
N ASN A 129 6.20 13.31 9.04
CA ASN A 129 6.90 12.48 10.00
C ASN A 129 8.41 12.54 9.75
N ARG A 130 9.17 13.04 10.74
CA ARG A 130 10.63 13.15 10.66
C ARG A 130 11.34 11.97 11.32
N GLU A 131 10.63 11.09 12.00
CA GLU A 131 11.19 9.91 12.64
C GLU A 131 11.38 8.76 11.64
N GLN A 132 10.63 8.77 10.56
CA GLN A 132 10.77 7.81 9.46
C GLN A 132 11.74 8.36 8.41
N ALA A 133 12.76 7.54 8.08
CA ALA A 133 13.70 7.86 7.02
C ALA A 133 13.02 7.83 5.64
N LEU A 134 13.45 8.72 4.75
CA LEU A 134 13.02 8.69 3.35
C LEU A 134 13.64 7.48 2.63
N LEU A 135 12.88 6.86 1.76
CA LEU A 135 13.42 5.88 0.82
C LEU A 135 14.13 6.63 -0.31
N VAL A 136 15.44 6.50 -0.40
CA VAL A 136 16.26 7.14 -1.42
C VAL A 136 16.92 6.09 -2.29
N SER A 137 16.74 6.19 -3.60
CA SER A 137 17.39 5.28 -4.56
C SER A 137 18.89 5.52 -4.68
N GLY A 138 19.59 4.60 -5.35
CA GLY A 138 20.91 4.91 -5.89
C GLY A 138 20.85 6.00 -6.98
N ASP A 139 22.02 6.52 -7.37
CA ASP A 139 22.12 7.53 -8.42
C ASP A 139 21.61 6.99 -9.76
N LEU A 140 20.73 7.75 -10.37
CA LEU A 140 20.20 7.51 -11.70
C LEU A 140 21.19 7.99 -12.79
N LYS A 141 20.88 7.70 -14.06
CA LYS A 141 21.80 8.02 -15.19
C LYS A 141 22.12 9.52 -15.30
N THR A 142 21.19 10.38 -14.90
CA THR A 142 21.40 11.85 -14.92
C THR A 142 22.01 12.38 -13.64
N GLY A 143 22.30 11.52 -12.65
CA GLY A 143 22.78 11.91 -11.32
C GLY A 143 21.66 12.36 -10.37
N ARG A 144 20.39 12.25 -10.78
CA ARG A 144 19.24 12.39 -9.87
C ARG A 144 19.08 11.14 -9.01
N VAL A 145 18.32 11.27 -7.94
CA VAL A 145 17.82 10.14 -7.14
C VAL A 145 16.30 10.18 -7.10
N MET A 146 15.69 9.02 -6.99
CA MET A 146 14.28 8.89 -6.64
C MET A 146 14.19 8.93 -5.12
N VAL A 147 13.31 9.78 -4.60
CA VAL A 147 13.00 9.90 -3.18
C VAL A 147 11.53 9.60 -2.98
N LYS A 148 11.20 8.70 -2.06
CA LYS A 148 9.84 8.35 -1.72
C LYS A 148 9.62 8.50 -0.22
N ASP A 149 8.53 9.17 0.15
CA ASP A 149 8.04 9.24 1.52
C ASP A 149 7.01 8.14 1.75
N GLU A 150 7.38 7.14 2.56
CA GLU A 150 6.51 5.99 2.86
C GLU A 150 5.30 6.38 3.71
N ASP A 151 5.41 7.39 4.58
CA ASP A 151 4.28 7.85 5.41
C ASP A 151 3.16 8.51 4.61
N VAL A 152 3.49 9.05 3.44
CA VAL A 152 2.53 9.68 2.54
C VAL A 152 2.01 8.69 1.50
N CYS A 153 2.73 7.58 1.30
CA CYS A 153 2.39 6.57 0.30
C CYS A 153 1.11 5.80 0.67
N LEU A 154 0.19 5.69 -0.28
CA LEU A 154 -1.04 4.89 -0.12
C LEU A 154 -0.86 3.41 -0.51
N HIS A 155 0.32 2.99 -0.93
CA HIS A 155 0.61 1.63 -1.43
C HIS A 155 -0.36 1.17 -2.53
N CYS A 156 -0.85 2.11 -3.33
CA CYS A 156 -1.88 1.87 -4.34
C CYS A 156 -1.36 1.20 -5.63
N GLY A 157 -0.04 1.07 -5.80
CA GLY A 157 0.59 0.40 -6.94
C GLY A 157 0.55 1.17 -8.27
N LEU A 158 -0.05 2.37 -8.33
CA LEU A 158 -0.15 3.15 -9.58
C LEU A 158 1.22 3.48 -10.19
N CYS A 159 2.26 3.69 -9.37
CA CYS A 159 3.62 3.88 -9.85
C CYS A 159 4.17 2.63 -10.55
N ALA A 160 3.90 1.45 -10.03
CA ALA A 160 4.29 0.18 -10.66
C ALA A 160 3.50 -0.04 -11.96
N GLU A 161 2.20 0.18 -11.93
CA GLU A 161 1.35 0.07 -13.11
C GLU A 161 1.75 1.05 -14.22
N ARG A 162 2.14 2.27 -13.85
CA ARG A 162 2.52 3.32 -14.80
C ARG A 162 3.93 3.16 -15.36
N CYS A 163 4.80 2.41 -14.70
CA CYS A 163 6.22 2.31 -15.07
C CYS A 163 6.40 1.50 -16.37
N PRO A 164 6.90 2.10 -17.47
CA PRO A 164 7.01 1.40 -18.75
C PRO A 164 8.16 0.37 -18.78
N THR A 165 9.07 0.43 -17.82
CA THR A 165 10.26 -0.44 -17.75
C THR A 165 10.22 -1.42 -16.58
N GLY A 166 9.17 -1.42 -15.77
CA GLY A 166 9.10 -2.23 -14.57
C GLY A 166 10.12 -1.85 -13.51
N ALA A 167 10.56 -0.59 -13.48
CA ALA A 167 11.44 -0.08 -12.41
C ALA A 167 10.74 -0.05 -11.04
N TRP A 168 9.43 -0.01 -11.02
CA TRP A 168 8.60 -0.20 -9.83
C TRP A 168 7.94 -1.57 -9.87
N ASP A 169 7.96 -2.27 -8.75
CA ASP A 169 7.33 -3.55 -8.52
C ASP A 169 6.56 -3.56 -7.19
N MET A 170 5.60 -4.46 -7.05
CA MET A 170 4.83 -4.67 -5.82
C MET A 170 5.34 -5.91 -5.11
N GLN A 171 5.86 -5.78 -3.90
CA GLN A 171 6.43 -6.90 -3.11
C GLN A 171 5.94 -6.88 -1.66
#